data_9eb813a56831e7e832e7700ef7bb1b42
#
_entry.id   9eb813a56831e7e832e7700ef7bb1b42
#
_cell.length_a   1.000
_cell.length_b   1.000
_cell.length_c   1.000
_cell.angle_alpha   90.00
_cell.angle_beta   90.00
_cell.angle_gamma   90.00
#
_symmetry.space_group_name_H-M   'P 1'
#
loop_
_entity.id
_entity.type
_entity.pdbx_description
1 polymer ?
#
loop_
_entity_poly.entity_id
_entity_poly.type
_entity_poly.pdbx_seq_one_letter_code
_entity_poly.pdbx_strand_id
1 'polypeptide(L)'
;MGVRNYLIEGVSGSGKTSVAEELQRRGYHVIHGDRVLAYHGDPQTGARLEPPRVPGVADSAAWVNAHWIWPVDTVRSLVADQGEAITFFCGASRNSRHFIDLFDAVFVLEIDAQTLTRRLAGRPEDEFGGLPAERALVMRLHATKENIPERGTAIDATAPLARVVDDILARSGETGRGSSS
;
A
#
# COMPACT_ATOMS: atom_id res chain seq x y z
N MET A 1 13.96 -22.96 -5.84
CA MET A 1 12.85 -22.05 -6.15
C MET A 1 13.34 -20.62 -6.04
N GLY A 2 12.96 -19.77 -6.94
CA GLY A 2 13.36 -18.36 -6.90
C GLY A 2 12.66 -17.58 -5.79
N VAL A 3 13.30 -16.49 -5.36
CA VAL A 3 12.70 -15.50 -4.46
C VAL A 3 11.53 -14.83 -5.16
N ARG A 4 10.45 -14.57 -4.43
CA ARG A 4 9.25 -13.88 -4.95
C ARG A 4 8.96 -12.63 -4.14
N ASN A 5 8.62 -11.57 -4.84
CA ASN A 5 8.29 -10.28 -4.25
C ASN A 5 6.93 -9.82 -4.76
N TYR A 6 6.06 -9.45 -3.84
CA TYR A 6 4.70 -9.02 -4.13
C TYR A 6 4.46 -7.61 -3.60
N LEU A 7 3.76 -6.79 -4.38
CA LEU A 7 3.32 -5.46 -3.95
C LEU A 7 1.83 -5.51 -3.60
N ILE A 8 1.47 -4.96 -2.45
CA ILE A 8 0.09 -4.79 -1.99
C ILE A 8 -0.20 -3.31 -1.91
N GLU A 9 -1.05 -2.84 -2.78
CA GLU A 9 -1.47 -1.45 -2.92
C GLU A 9 -2.96 -1.26 -2.63
N GLY A 10 -3.38 -0.02 -2.57
CA GLY A 10 -4.77 0.41 -2.36
C GLY A 10 -4.83 1.82 -1.83
N VAL A 11 -5.98 2.47 -1.92
CA VAL A 11 -6.18 3.80 -1.36
C VAL A 11 -5.97 3.80 0.16
N SER A 12 -5.71 4.97 0.72
CA SER A 12 -5.67 5.14 2.17
C SER A 12 -6.98 4.64 2.79
N GLY A 13 -6.91 3.87 3.86
CA GLY A 13 -8.08 3.24 4.48
C GLY A 13 -8.54 1.91 3.88
N SER A 14 -7.90 1.41 2.82
CA SER A 14 -8.24 0.11 2.21
C SER A 14 -7.85 -1.10 3.06
N GLY A 15 -7.00 -0.93 4.07
CA GLY A 15 -6.60 -2.01 4.97
C GLY A 15 -5.19 -2.55 4.75
N LYS A 16 -4.32 -1.86 4.03
CA LYS A 16 -2.93 -2.28 3.77
C LYS A 16 -2.15 -2.61 5.04
N THR A 17 -2.26 -1.77 6.07
CA THR A 17 -1.56 -1.99 7.34
C THR A 17 -2.05 -3.26 8.03
N SER A 18 -3.36 -3.46 8.12
CA SER A 18 -3.94 -4.68 8.73
C SER A 18 -3.54 -5.94 7.97
N VAL A 19 -3.52 -5.90 6.64
CA VAL A 19 -3.05 -7.01 5.80
C VAL A 19 -1.57 -7.29 6.05
N ALA A 20 -0.74 -6.26 6.13
CA ALA A 20 0.68 -6.39 6.42
C ALA A 20 0.93 -7.06 7.78
N GLU A 21 0.24 -6.62 8.82
CA GLU A 21 0.34 -7.17 10.17
C GLU A 21 -0.13 -8.63 10.24
N GLU A 22 -1.21 -8.98 9.54
CA GLU A 22 -1.71 -10.36 9.47
C GLU A 22 -0.75 -11.28 8.71
N LEU A 23 -0.15 -10.81 7.61
CA LEU A 23 0.88 -11.56 6.89
C LEU A 23 2.09 -11.83 7.78
N GLN A 24 2.56 -10.83 8.55
CA GLN A 24 3.64 -11.02 9.53
C GLN A 24 3.27 -12.02 10.61
N ARG A 25 2.05 -11.93 11.15
CA ARG A 25 1.56 -12.89 12.15
C ARG A 25 1.55 -14.33 11.63
N ARG A 26 1.33 -14.50 10.32
CA ARG A 26 1.41 -15.81 9.63
C ARG A 26 2.83 -16.24 9.27
N GLY A 27 3.86 -15.48 9.63
CA GLY A 27 5.27 -15.80 9.44
C GLY A 27 5.85 -15.39 8.09
N TYR A 28 5.19 -14.53 7.33
CA TYR A 28 5.74 -13.98 6.10
C TYR A 28 6.61 -12.76 6.36
N HIS A 29 7.64 -12.57 5.55
CA HIS A 29 8.41 -11.34 5.55
C HIS A 29 7.62 -10.20 4.89
N VAL A 30 7.51 -9.08 5.60
CA VAL A 30 6.73 -7.92 5.16
C VAL A 30 7.53 -6.64 5.32
N ILE A 31 7.50 -5.82 4.29
CA ILE A 31 8.03 -4.46 4.31
C ILE A 31 6.84 -3.49 4.34
N HIS A 32 6.72 -2.76 5.44
CA HIS A 32 5.73 -1.70 5.60
C HIS A 32 6.19 -0.44 4.87
N GLY A 33 5.97 -0.40 3.55
CA GLY A 33 6.52 0.60 2.65
C GLY A 33 6.20 2.03 3.07
N ASP A 34 4.97 2.29 3.49
CA ASP A 34 4.55 3.63 3.92
C ASP A 34 5.22 4.10 5.22
N ARG A 35 5.76 3.17 6.04
CA ARG A 35 6.45 3.49 7.30
C ARG A 35 7.97 3.56 7.15
N VAL A 36 8.55 2.68 6.34
CA VAL A 36 10.01 2.49 6.31
C VAL A 36 10.68 2.97 5.03
N LEU A 37 9.92 3.15 3.94
CA LEU A 37 10.46 3.58 2.65
C LEU A 37 10.01 5.00 2.29
N ALA A 38 8.75 5.33 2.54
CA ALA A 38 8.12 6.52 2.01
C ALA A 38 8.73 7.84 2.50
N TYR A 39 8.80 8.79 1.61
CA TYR A 39 9.20 10.16 1.87
C TYR A 39 8.50 11.11 0.88
N HIS A 40 8.56 12.42 1.15
CA HIS A 40 8.09 13.42 0.19
C HIS A 40 9.18 13.75 -0.81
N GLY A 41 8.88 13.58 -2.08
CA GLY A 41 9.82 13.84 -3.15
C GLY A 41 9.16 13.97 -4.52
N ASP A 42 9.94 14.39 -5.49
CA ASP A 42 9.52 14.47 -6.89
C ASP A 42 9.36 13.06 -7.49
N PRO A 43 8.15 12.67 -7.96
CA PRO A 43 7.93 11.33 -8.52
C PRO A 43 8.74 11.01 -9.79
N GLN A 44 9.26 12.03 -10.46
CA GLN A 44 10.07 11.87 -11.68
C GLN A 44 11.55 11.64 -11.35
N THR A 45 12.08 12.44 -10.44
CA THR A 45 13.52 12.52 -10.15
C THR A 45 13.92 11.84 -8.85
N GLY A 46 12.98 11.62 -7.92
CA GLY A 46 13.25 11.15 -6.57
C GLY A 46 13.84 12.21 -5.63
N ALA A 47 14.00 13.46 -6.09
CA ALA A 47 14.55 14.53 -5.27
C ALA A 47 13.63 14.81 -4.08
N ARG A 48 14.20 14.94 -2.86
CA ARG A 48 13.44 15.26 -1.66
C ARG A 48 12.81 16.65 -1.75
N LEU A 49 11.56 16.74 -1.29
CA LEU A 49 10.79 17.98 -1.26
C LEU A 49 10.24 18.19 0.15
N GLU A 50 10.13 19.44 0.56
CA GLU A 50 9.52 19.82 1.84
C GLU A 50 8.01 19.97 1.69
N PRO A 51 7.20 19.33 2.56
CA PRO A 51 5.76 19.48 2.52
C PRO A 51 5.32 20.91 2.88
N PRO A 52 4.19 21.39 2.37
CA PRO A 52 3.60 22.67 2.75
C PRO A 52 3.38 22.73 4.26
N ARG A 53 3.65 23.90 4.87
CA ARG A 53 3.59 24.07 6.31
C ARG A 53 2.18 24.23 6.91
N VAL A 54 1.14 24.13 6.11
CA VAL A 54 -0.26 24.32 6.54
C VAL A 54 -1.02 23.00 6.45
N PRO A 55 -1.10 22.23 7.54
CA PRO A 55 -1.92 21.01 7.57
C PRO A 55 -3.41 21.33 7.43
N GLY A 56 -4.17 20.40 6.85
CA GLY A 56 -5.64 20.45 6.83
C GLY A 56 -6.25 21.31 5.72
N VAL A 57 -5.45 21.86 4.81
CA VAL A 57 -5.92 22.53 3.60
C VAL A 57 -5.97 21.52 2.44
N ALA A 58 -7.00 21.60 1.60
CA ALA A 58 -7.18 20.66 0.48
C ALA A 58 -5.94 20.58 -0.44
N ASP A 59 -5.31 21.72 -0.74
CA ASP A 59 -4.10 21.78 -1.56
C ASP A 59 -2.92 21.10 -0.88
N SER A 60 -2.79 21.19 0.45
CA SER A 60 -1.75 20.49 1.22
C SER A 60 -1.96 18.98 1.20
N ALA A 61 -3.19 18.50 1.35
CA ALA A 61 -3.51 17.08 1.27
C ALA A 61 -3.20 16.52 -0.14
N ALA A 62 -3.59 17.24 -1.18
CA ALA A 62 -3.30 16.87 -2.56
C ALA A 62 -1.79 16.85 -2.83
N TRP A 63 -1.06 17.83 -2.32
CA TRP A 63 0.40 17.88 -2.46
C TRP A 63 1.07 16.70 -1.76
N VAL A 64 0.72 16.43 -0.52
CA VAL A 64 1.25 15.29 0.27
C VAL A 64 1.03 13.98 -0.47
N ASN A 65 -0.19 13.76 -0.96
CA ASN A 65 -0.50 12.55 -1.73
C ASN A 65 0.30 12.45 -3.03
N ALA A 66 0.41 13.55 -3.79
CA ALA A 66 1.10 13.57 -5.09
C ALA A 66 2.62 13.36 -4.98
N HIS A 67 3.21 13.65 -3.84
CA HIS A 67 4.66 13.57 -3.60
C HIS A 67 5.06 12.45 -2.63
N TRP A 68 4.15 11.53 -2.32
CA TRP A 68 4.42 10.35 -1.50
C TRP A 68 5.10 9.27 -2.34
N ILE A 69 6.41 9.13 -2.19
CA ILE A 69 7.23 8.26 -3.04
C ILE A 69 8.15 7.34 -2.24
N TRP A 70 8.64 6.30 -2.89
CA TRP A 70 9.64 5.38 -2.34
C TRP A 70 10.99 5.52 -3.06
N PRO A 71 12.13 5.32 -2.35
CA PRO A 71 13.45 5.38 -2.98
C PRO A 71 13.65 4.18 -3.90
N VAL A 72 13.74 4.43 -5.20
CA VAL A 72 13.79 3.39 -6.25
C VAL A 72 14.95 2.42 -6.05
N ASP A 73 16.15 2.93 -5.74
CA ASP A 73 17.33 2.09 -5.55
C ASP A 73 17.22 1.20 -4.31
N THR A 74 16.59 1.70 -3.24
CA THR A 74 16.32 0.89 -2.04
C THR A 74 15.32 -0.22 -2.35
N VAL A 75 14.25 0.08 -3.08
CA VAL A 75 13.29 -0.95 -3.52
C VAL A 75 13.99 -2.02 -4.36
N ARG A 76 14.82 -1.62 -5.32
CA ARG A 76 15.60 -2.55 -6.14
C ARG A 76 16.49 -3.46 -5.29
N SER A 77 17.19 -2.89 -4.32
CA SER A 77 18.06 -3.66 -3.41
C SER A 77 17.28 -4.65 -2.58
N LEU A 78 16.12 -4.25 -2.04
CA LEU A 78 15.27 -5.12 -1.24
C LEU A 78 14.65 -6.26 -2.06
N VAL A 79 14.24 -5.99 -3.30
CA VAL A 79 13.72 -7.02 -4.23
C VAL A 79 14.82 -8.00 -4.63
N ALA A 80 16.05 -7.53 -4.76
CA ALA A 80 17.21 -8.36 -5.10
C ALA A 80 17.73 -9.21 -3.93
N ASP A 81 17.31 -8.90 -2.69
CA ASP A 81 17.69 -9.68 -1.51
C ASP A 81 17.07 -11.07 -1.57
N GLN A 82 17.90 -12.08 -1.35
CA GLN A 82 17.52 -13.50 -1.42
C GLN A 82 17.41 -14.16 -0.03
N GLY A 83 17.43 -13.36 1.03
CA GLY A 83 17.34 -13.86 2.41
C GLY A 83 15.99 -14.50 2.72
N GLU A 84 14.93 -14.05 2.07
CA GLU A 84 13.57 -14.55 2.26
C GLU A 84 13.00 -15.13 0.97
N ALA A 85 12.30 -16.26 1.08
CA ALA A 85 11.68 -16.90 -0.08
C ALA A 85 10.54 -16.06 -0.68
N ILE A 86 9.81 -15.36 0.18
CA ILE A 86 8.68 -14.49 -0.19
C ILE A 86 8.71 -13.23 0.66
N THR A 87 8.61 -12.09 -0.01
CA THR A 87 8.49 -10.78 0.64
C THR A 87 7.25 -10.05 0.10
N PHE A 88 6.43 -9.53 1.01
CA PHE A 88 5.31 -8.65 0.69
C PHE A 88 5.68 -7.20 1.00
N PHE A 89 5.56 -6.33 0.03
CA PHE A 89 5.71 -4.88 0.18
C PHE A 89 4.30 -4.29 0.28
N CYS A 90 3.99 -3.65 1.38
CA CYS A 90 2.65 -3.09 1.62
C CYS A 90 2.72 -1.57 1.73
N GLY A 91 2.01 -0.88 0.86
CA GLY A 91 1.98 0.57 0.83
C GLY A 91 1.61 1.12 -0.54
N ALA A 92 1.65 2.45 -0.67
CA ALA A 92 1.35 3.14 -1.90
C ALA A 92 2.47 4.12 -2.27
N SER A 93 2.76 4.27 -3.55
CA SER A 93 3.80 5.17 -4.03
C SER A 93 3.43 5.82 -5.35
N ARG A 94 3.66 7.14 -5.45
CA ARG A 94 3.37 7.90 -6.69
C ARG A 94 4.43 7.70 -7.77
N ASN A 95 5.56 7.08 -7.44
CA ASN A 95 6.61 6.74 -8.39
C ASN A 95 6.75 5.23 -8.65
N SER A 96 5.73 4.44 -8.33
CA SER A 96 5.72 2.98 -8.48
C SER A 96 6.07 2.51 -9.91
N ARG A 97 5.75 3.29 -10.95
CA ARG A 97 6.11 3.00 -12.33
C ARG A 97 7.61 2.74 -12.56
N HIS A 98 8.48 3.25 -11.68
CA HIS A 98 9.93 3.06 -11.78
C HIS A 98 10.41 1.71 -11.23
N PHE A 99 9.56 0.97 -10.53
CA PHE A 99 9.93 -0.29 -9.90
C PHE A 99 8.83 -1.35 -9.90
N ILE A 100 7.62 -1.05 -10.38
CA ILE A 100 6.49 -1.98 -10.31
C ILE A 100 6.77 -3.30 -11.07
N ASP A 101 7.56 -3.24 -12.13
CA ASP A 101 7.93 -4.41 -12.95
C ASP A 101 8.92 -5.36 -12.24
N LEU A 102 9.47 -4.95 -11.10
CA LEU A 102 10.34 -5.80 -10.28
C LEU A 102 9.55 -6.81 -9.44
N PHE A 103 8.24 -6.60 -9.27
CA PHE A 103 7.38 -7.49 -8.49
C PHE A 103 6.80 -8.62 -9.34
N ASP A 104 6.73 -9.80 -8.76
CA ASP A 104 6.15 -10.99 -9.41
C ASP A 104 4.64 -10.84 -9.61
N ALA A 105 3.97 -10.17 -8.68
CA ALA A 105 2.58 -9.73 -8.84
C ALA A 105 2.29 -8.49 -7.99
N VAL A 106 1.24 -7.78 -8.39
CA VAL A 106 0.70 -6.62 -7.68
C VAL A 106 -0.73 -6.94 -7.29
N PHE A 107 -1.06 -6.80 -6.01
CA PHE A 107 -2.41 -6.94 -5.48
C PHE A 107 -2.95 -5.57 -5.10
N VAL A 108 -4.15 -5.27 -5.53
CA VAL A 108 -4.83 -4.00 -5.25
C VAL A 108 -6.01 -4.27 -4.33
N LEU A 109 -5.95 -3.74 -3.11
CA LEU A 109 -7.05 -3.84 -2.16
C LEU A 109 -8.19 -2.92 -2.59
N GLU A 110 -9.34 -3.50 -2.90
CA GLU A 110 -10.56 -2.78 -3.26
C GLU A 110 -11.60 -2.89 -2.16
N ILE A 111 -12.21 -1.77 -1.81
CA ILE A 111 -13.33 -1.72 -0.87
C ILE A 111 -14.43 -0.85 -1.46
N ASP A 112 -15.68 -1.09 -1.02
CA ASP A 112 -16.79 -0.21 -1.38
C ASP A 112 -16.71 1.15 -0.68
N ALA A 113 -17.37 2.15 -1.26
CA ALA A 113 -17.34 3.53 -0.74
C ALA A 113 -17.92 3.63 0.68
N GLN A 114 -18.93 2.84 1.02
CA GLN A 114 -19.55 2.85 2.34
C GLN A 114 -18.57 2.34 3.41
N THR A 115 -17.86 1.25 3.15
CA THR A 115 -16.84 0.70 4.05
C THR A 115 -15.68 1.68 4.22
N LEU A 116 -15.23 2.30 3.13
CA LEU A 116 -14.18 3.32 3.17
C LEU A 116 -14.59 4.52 4.02
N THR A 117 -15.78 5.06 3.80
CA THR A 117 -16.32 6.19 4.58
C THR A 117 -16.33 5.88 6.07
N ARG A 118 -16.78 4.69 6.43
CA ARG A 118 -16.85 4.24 7.83
C ARG A 118 -15.45 4.11 8.45
N ARG A 119 -14.48 3.56 7.74
CA ARG A 119 -13.08 3.43 8.19
C ARG A 119 -12.41 4.80 8.38
N LEU A 120 -12.62 5.72 7.44
CA LEU A 120 -12.06 7.08 7.52
C LEU A 120 -12.69 7.90 8.65
N ALA A 121 -13.98 7.70 8.94
CA ALA A 121 -14.66 8.39 10.03
C ALA A 121 -14.06 8.08 11.41
N GLY A 122 -13.53 6.87 11.61
CA GLY A 122 -12.86 6.45 12.84
C GLY A 122 -11.35 6.69 12.87
N ARG A 123 -10.77 7.31 11.83
CA ARG A 123 -9.33 7.48 11.73
C ARG A 123 -8.85 8.67 12.58
N PRO A 124 -7.74 8.51 13.34
CA PRO A 124 -7.13 9.62 14.08
C PRO A 124 -6.68 10.76 13.16
N GLU A 125 -6.71 11.99 13.67
CA GLU A 125 -6.35 13.20 12.90
C GLU A 125 -4.86 13.27 12.53
N ASP A 126 -4.01 12.56 13.25
CA ASP A 126 -2.57 12.45 12.98
C ASP A 126 -2.22 11.41 11.90
N GLU A 127 -3.21 10.65 11.44
CA GLU A 127 -3.06 9.74 10.29
C GLU A 127 -3.67 10.35 9.03
N PHE A 128 -3.02 10.18 7.88
CA PHE A 128 -3.55 10.65 6.60
C PHE A 128 -4.94 10.07 6.31
N GLY A 129 -5.90 10.94 6.04
CA GLY A 129 -7.32 10.60 5.94
C GLY A 129 -8.12 10.86 7.23
N GLY A 130 -7.46 11.31 8.30
CA GLY A 130 -8.10 11.71 9.55
C GLY A 130 -8.73 13.09 9.50
N LEU A 131 -8.15 14.02 8.72
CA LEU A 131 -8.69 15.36 8.55
C LEU A 131 -9.75 15.44 7.45
N PRO A 132 -10.75 16.35 7.53
CA PRO A 132 -11.82 16.44 6.54
C PRO A 132 -11.35 16.61 5.10
N ALA A 133 -10.35 17.47 4.84
CA ALA A 133 -9.80 17.68 3.51
C ALA A 133 -9.10 16.41 2.95
N GLU A 134 -8.43 15.67 3.81
CA GLU A 134 -7.80 14.40 3.45
C GLU A 134 -8.83 13.32 3.16
N ARG A 135 -9.91 13.24 3.95
CA ARG A 135 -11.04 12.31 3.69
C ARG A 135 -11.67 12.59 2.34
N ALA A 136 -11.93 13.86 2.04
CA ALA A 136 -12.49 14.25 0.74
C ALA A 136 -11.58 13.83 -0.42
N LEU A 137 -10.27 14.02 -0.26
CA LEU A 137 -9.28 13.57 -1.26
C LEU A 137 -9.29 12.04 -1.41
N VAL A 138 -9.25 11.29 -0.31
CA VAL A 138 -9.26 9.82 -0.35
C VAL A 138 -10.52 9.30 -1.04
N MET A 139 -11.70 9.86 -0.74
CA MET A 139 -12.95 9.48 -1.41
C MET A 139 -12.92 9.77 -2.90
N ARG A 140 -12.33 10.89 -3.32
CA ARG A 140 -12.14 11.22 -4.73
C ARG A 140 -11.19 10.22 -5.41
N LEU A 141 -10.05 9.92 -4.78
CA LEU A 141 -9.08 8.94 -5.30
C LEU A 141 -9.67 7.55 -5.41
N HIS A 142 -10.51 7.17 -4.45
CA HIS A 142 -11.26 5.91 -4.51
C HIS A 142 -12.21 5.87 -5.71
N ALA A 143 -12.92 6.96 -5.99
CA ALA A 143 -13.85 7.03 -7.10
C ALA A 143 -13.16 7.06 -8.47
N THR A 144 -12.06 7.82 -8.59
CA THR A 144 -11.33 7.98 -9.87
C THR A 144 -10.32 6.89 -10.15
N LYS A 145 -9.84 6.21 -9.12
CA LYS A 145 -8.74 5.21 -9.19
C LYS A 145 -7.43 5.72 -9.82
N GLU A 146 -7.25 7.05 -9.90
CA GLU A 146 -6.13 7.69 -10.61
C GLU A 146 -4.74 7.33 -10.06
N ASN A 147 -4.66 6.93 -8.80
CA ASN A 147 -3.42 6.52 -8.14
C ASN A 147 -3.23 5.00 -8.03
N ILE A 148 -4.16 4.23 -8.57
CA ILE A 148 -4.10 2.78 -8.55
C ILE A 148 -3.33 2.30 -9.79
N PRO A 149 -2.35 1.39 -9.64
CA PRO A 149 -1.65 0.83 -10.78
C PRO A 149 -2.62 0.12 -11.73
N GLU A 150 -2.50 0.36 -13.03
CA GLU A 150 -3.27 -0.36 -14.05
C GLU A 150 -2.95 -1.86 -14.03
N ARG A 151 -1.69 -2.19 -13.70
CA ARG A 151 -1.22 -3.56 -13.53
C ARG A 151 -1.46 -4.02 -12.10
N GLY A 152 -2.46 -4.82 -11.89
CA GLY A 152 -2.74 -5.39 -10.58
C GLY A 152 -3.93 -6.32 -10.58
N THR A 153 -3.95 -7.23 -9.62
CA THR A 153 -5.08 -8.12 -9.36
C THR A 153 -5.90 -7.54 -8.21
N ALA A 154 -7.17 -7.30 -8.45
CA ALA A 154 -8.10 -6.80 -7.44
C ALA A 154 -8.33 -7.86 -6.35
N ILE A 155 -8.24 -7.42 -5.10
CA ILE A 155 -8.54 -8.21 -3.91
C ILE A 155 -9.69 -7.53 -3.17
N ASP A 156 -10.77 -8.23 -2.90
CA ASP A 156 -11.89 -7.71 -2.12
C ASP A 156 -11.49 -7.52 -0.65
N ALA A 157 -11.16 -6.29 -0.30
CA ALA A 157 -10.78 -5.91 1.05
C ALA A 157 -11.99 -5.53 1.94
N THR A 158 -13.22 -5.66 1.44
CA THR A 158 -14.45 -5.56 2.22
C THR A 158 -14.69 -6.84 3.04
N ALA A 159 -14.14 -7.96 2.60
CA ALA A 159 -14.19 -9.24 3.30
C ALA A 159 -13.47 -9.18 4.67
N PRO A 160 -13.72 -10.14 5.58
CA PRO A 160 -12.95 -10.28 6.82
C PRO A 160 -11.45 -10.40 6.53
N LEU A 161 -10.60 -9.80 7.39
CA LEU A 161 -9.15 -9.73 7.18
C LEU A 161 -8.50 -11.08 6.86
N ALA A 162 -8.88 -12.14 7.58
CA ALA A 162 -8.34 -13.47 7.34
C ALA A 162 -8.60 -13.94 5.91
N ARG A 163 -9.78 -13.67 5.37
CA ARG A 163 -10.13 -14.01 3.98
C ARG A 163 -9.39 -13.19 2.94
N VAL A 164 -9.18 -11.90 3.20
CA VAL A 164 -8.37 -11.02 2.35
C VAL A 164 -6.97 -11.59 2.19
N VAL A 165 -6.35 -11.96 3.30
CA VAL A 165 -5.01 -12.53 3.31
C VAL A 165 -4.98 -13.93 2.69
N ASP A 166 -6.00 -14.77 2.92
CA ASP A 166 -6.12 -16.08 2.26
C ASP A 166 -6.17 -15.93 0.73
N ASP A 167 -6.92 -14.95 0.21
CA ASP A 167 -7.01 -14.71 -1.23
C ASP A 167 -5.67 -14.24 -1.81
N ILE A 168 -4.96 -13.33 -1.11
CA ILE A 168 -3.62 -12.89 -1.51
C ILE A 168 -2.66 -14.09 -1.58
N LEU A 169 -2.64 -14.93 -0.54
CA LEU A 169 -1.74 -16.08 -0.48
C LEU A 169 -2.07 -17.12 -1.57
N ALA A 170 -3.36 -17.41 -1.79
CA ALA A 170 -3.78 -18.32 -2.85
C ALA A 170 -3.33 -17.84 -4.24
N ARG A 171 -3.44 -16.53 -4.51
CA ARG A 171 -3.02 -15.93 -5.79
C ARG A 171 -1.50 -15.77 -5.91
N SER A 172 -0.77 -15.76 -4.81
CA SER A 172 0.70 -15.80 -4.81
C SER A 172 1.28 -17.20 -4.99
N GLY A 173 0.44 -18.21 -5.12
CA GLY A 173 0.84 -19.62 -5.25
C GLY A 173 1.16 -20.31 -3.92
N GLU A 174 0.81 -19.68 -2.81
CA GLU A 174 0.92 -20.23 -1.46
C GLU A 174 -0.44 -20.80 -1.02
N THR A 175 -0.69 -22.05 -1.30
CA THR A 175 -1.80 -22.77 -0.68
C THR A 175 -1.41 -23.09 0.76
N GLY A 176 -2.12 -22.49 1.70
CA GLY A 176 -2.02 -22.58 3.13
C GLY A 176 -0.99 -23.55 3.71
N ARG A 177 0.03 -23.03 4.37
CA ARG A 177 0.69 -23.78 5.42
C ARG A 177 -0.34 -23.96 6.53
N GLY A 178 -1.00 -25.12 6.52
CA GLY A 178 -1.90 -25.52 7.58
C GLY A 178 -1.19 -25.36 8.92
N SER A 179 -1.86 -24.72 9.87
CA SER A 179 -1.46 -24.72 11.27
C SER A 179 -1.36 -26.19 11.71
N SER A 180 -0.14 -26.69 11.74
CA SER A 180 0.13 -27.93 12.47
C SER A 180 0.22 -27.56 13.93
N SER A 181 -0.71 -28.13 14.68
CA SER A 181 -0.84 -28.11 16.14
C SER A 181 0.45 -28.44 16.86
#